data_08d7ce93c813d101801003527521ce18
#
_entry.id   08d7ce93c813d101801003527521ce18
#
_cell.length_a   1.000
_cell.length_b   1.000
_cell.length_c   1.000
_cell.angle_alpha   90.00
_cell.angle_beta   90.00
_cell.angle_gamma   90.00
#
_symmetry.space_group_name_H-M   'P 1'
#
loop_
_entity.id
_entity.type
_entity.pdbx_description
1 polymer ?
#
loop_
_entity_poly.entity_id
_entity_poly.type
_entity_poly.pdbx_seq_one_letter_code
_entity_poly.pdbx_strand_id
1 'polypeptide(L)'
;MPVKYILRDDGTPGAPPQDANVTFTVVVAGSQIDANIFVADAAYEVVAIREVHSVAGAGSSTLNIEKCTGTTAPGSGTDLATTAFALDSTANTVVSKTTASGLTTTQASKRLAVGDRLALDWSGTVTAYVGTITVSLRRIYTANDQVGF
;
A
#
# COMPACT_ATOMS: atom_id res chain seq x y z
N MET A 1 -4.13 29.97 9.26
CA MET A 1 -4.72 29.95 7.90
C MET A 1 -6.19 29.61 8.02
N PRO A 2 -7.09 30.37 7.36
CA PRO A 2 -8.50 30.01 7.38
C PRO A 2 -8.70 28.70 6.63
N VAL A 3 -9.36 27.74 7.26
CA VAL A 3 -9.79 26.52 6.61
C VAL A 3 -10.88 26.89 5.61
N LYS A 4 -10.61 26.69 4.29
CA LYS A 4 -11.65 26.86 3.27
C LYS A 4 -12.52 25.61 3.26
N TYR A 5 -13.78 25.78 3.62
CA TYR A 5 -14.79 24.74 3.46
C TYR A 5 -15.39 24.82 2.04
N ILE A 6 -15.68 23.67 1.44
CA ILE A 6 -16.55 23.62 0.26
C ILE A 6 -17.95 23.95 0.75
N LEU A 7 -18.56 25.00 0.21
CA LEU A 7 -19.96 25.33 0.49
C LEU A 7 -20.86 24.31 -0.23
N ARG A 8 -21.88 23.83 0.48
CA ARG A 8 -22.98 23.11 -0.15
C ARG A 8 -23.84 24.12 -0.94
N ASP A 9 -24.71 23.63 -1.82
CA ASP A 9 -25.63 24.47 -2.61
C ASP A 9 -26.54 25.35 -1.72
N ASP A 10 -26.70 25.02 -0.46
CA ASP A 10 -27.43 25.79 0.55
C ASP A 10 -26.60 26.88 1.26
N GLY A 11 -25.31 27.03 0.88
CA GLY A 11 -24.40 28.00 1.48
C GLY A 11 -23.80 27.58 2.80
N THR A 12 -24.11 26.38 3.32
CA THR A 12 -23.51 25.86 4.55
C THR A 12 -22.13 25.27 4.29
N PRO A 13 -21.16 25.39 5.24
CA PRO A 13 -19.88 24.72 5.12
C PRO A 13 -20.09 23.22 5.02
N GLY A 14 -19.66 22.62 3.90
CA GLY A 14 -19.60 21.18 3.75
C GLY A 14 -18.55 20.59 4.71
N ALA A 15 -18.70 19.32 5.04
CA ALA A 15 -17.60 18.60 5.68
C ALA A 15 -16.38 18.65 4.72
N PRO A 16 -15.14 18.75 5.24
CA PRO A 16 -13.97 18.60 4.40
C PRO A 16 -14.08 17.30 3.59
N PRO A 17 -13.54 17.26 2.36
CA PRO A 17 -13.58 16.06 1.56
C PRO A 17 -13.14 14.88 2.41
N GLN A 18 -13.99 13.88 2.54
CA GLN A 18 -13.62 12.65 3.26
C GLN A 18 -12.41 12.06 2.54
N ASP A 19 -11.40 11.67 3.27
CA ASP A 19 -10.22 11.01 2.72
C ASP A 19 -10.67 9.87 1.80
N ALA A 20 -10.50 10.05 0.50
CA ALA A 20 -10.86 9.01 -0.46
C ALA A 20 -9.91 7.83 -0.29
N ASN A 21 -10.45 6.67 0.06
CA ASN A 21 -9.68 5.44 0.10
C ASN A 21 -9.61 4.83 -1.31
N VAL A 22 -8.41 4.47 -1.72
CA VAL A 22 -8.14 3.71 -2.92
C VAL A 22 -7.67 2.32 -2.51
N THR A 23 -8.31 1.30 -3.03
CA THR A 23 -7.88 -0.08 -2.79
C THR A 23 -7.61 -0.74 -4.13
N PHE A 24 -6.46 -1.35 -4.26
CA PHE A 24 -6.13 -2.16 -5.44
C PHE A 24 -5.65 -3.54 -5.02
N THR A 25 -5.75 -4.48 -5.95
CA THR A 25 -5.43 -5.89 -5.74
C THR A 25 -4.50 -6.37 -6.85
N VAL A 26 -3.45 -7.07 -6.45
CA VAL A 26 -2.53 -7.77 -7.35
C VAL A 26 -2.71 -9.27 -7.17
N VAL A 27 -2.97 -9.96 -8.26
CA VAL A 27 -3.01 -11.43 -8.30
C VAL A 27 -1.68 -11.93 -8.84
N VAL A 28 -1.06 -12.83 -8.13
CA VAL A 28 0.25 -13.39 -8.48
C VAL A 28 0.21 -14.91 -8.49
N ALA A 29 0.94 -15.50 -9.44
CA ALA A 29 1.03 -16.96 -9.57
C ALA A 29 2.40 -17.36 -10.18
N GLY A 30 2.92 -18.49 -9.74
CA GLY A 30 4.16 -19.06 -10.23
C GLY A 30 5.41 -18.43 -9.62
N SER A 31 6.51 -18.46 -10.37
CA SER A 31 7.78 -17.85 -9.94
C SER A 31 7.67 -16.34 -9.86
N GLN A 32 8.09 -15.77 -8.76
CA GLN A 32 7.97 -14.35 -8.47
C GLN A 32 9.33 -13.66 -8.52
N ILE A 33 9.31 -12.42 -8.98
CA ILE A 33 10.43 -11.48 -8.96
C ILE A 33 9.94 -10.16 -8.38
N ASP A 34 10.86 -9.39 -7.82
CA ASP A 34 10.55 -8.04 -7.31
C ASP A 34 10.03 -7.15 -8.42
N ALA A 35 8.91 -6.51 -8.19
CA ALA A 35 8.24 -5.74 -9.23
C ALA A 35 7.44 -4.56 -8.67
N ASN A 36 7.44 -3.45 -9.41
CA ASN A 36 6.55 -2.33 -9.10
C ASN A 36 5.09 -2.72 -9.38
N ILE A 37 4.19 -2.37 -8.45
CA ILE A 37 2.75 -2.68 -8.53
C ILE A 37 1.87 -1.44 -8.53
N PHE A 38 2.41 -0.29 -8.17
CA PHE A 38 1.66 0.96 -8.08
C PHE A 38 2.60 2.16 -8.28
N VAL A 39 2.11 3.19 -8.95
CA VAL A 39 2.76 4.51 -9.04
C VAL A 39 1.80 5.55 -8.50
N ALA A 40 2.23 6.34 -7.54
CA ALA A 40 1.42 7.36 -6.92
C ALA A 40 1.20 8.56 -7.86
N ASP A 41 -0.04 8.82 -8.23
CA ASP A 41 -0.49 9.98 -9.00
C ASP A 41 -0.88 11.18 -8.13
N ALA A 42 -1.00 10.96 -6.82
CA ALA A 42 -1.27 11.94 -5.79
C ALA A 42 -0.52 11.58 -4.50
N ALA A 43 -0.66 12.40 -3.46
CA ALA A 43 -0.16 12.04 -2.14
C ALA A 43 -1.08 11.00 -1.48
N TYR A 44 -0.50 9.90 -1.01
CA TYR A 44 -1.21 8.82 -0.33
C TYR A 44 -0.54 8.41 0.97
N GLU A 45 -1.30 7.75 1.82
CA GLU A 45 -0.79 6.99 2.96
C GLU A 45 -1.25 5.54 2.85
N VAL A 46 -0.32 4.60 3.01
CA VAL A 46 -0.65 3.18 3.08
C VAL A 46 -1.27 2.90 4.44
N VAL A 47 -2.52 2.42 4.46
CA VAL A 47 -3.28 2.19 5.69
C VAL A 47 -3.50 0.72 6.01
N ALA A 48 -3.48 -0.14 4.99
CA ALA A 48 -3.55 -1.58 5.18
C ALA A 48 -2.93 -2.34 4.01
N ILE A 49 -2.35 -3.48 4.30
CA ILE A 49 -1.91 -4.48 3.33
C ILE A 49 -2.48 -5.82 3.78
N ARG A 50 -3.06 -6.56 2.85
CA ARG A 50 -3.60 -7.90 3.09
C ARG A 50 -3.02 -8.88 2.09
N GLU A 51 -2.66 -10.04 2.57
CA GLU A 51 -2.19 -11.16 1.78
C GLU A 51 -3.08 -12.37 2.04
N VAL A 52 -3.39 -13.12 1.00
CA VAL A 52 -4.01 -14.45 1.08
C VAL A 52 -3.50 -15.29 -0.08
N HIS A 53 -3.10 -16.50 0.19
CA HIS A 53 -2.67 -17.44 -0.84
C HIS A 53 -3.53 -18.72 -0.81
N SER A 54 -3.76 -19.28 -1.99
CA SER A 54 -4.37 -20.60 -2.18
C SER A 54 -3.31 -21.69 -2.32
N VAL A 55 -2.12 -21.33 -2.81
CA VAL A 55 -0.96 -22.22 -2.86
C VAL A 55 0.19 -21.49 -2.16
N ALA A 56 0.71 -22.10 -1.12
CA ALA A 56 1.83 -21.58 -0.35
C ALA A 56 3.13 -21.55 -1.16
N GLY A 57 4.00 -20.64 -0.83
CA GLY A 57 5.39 -20.65 -1.26
C GLY A 57 6.17 -21.82 -0.62
N ALA A 58 7.40 -22.05 -1.07
CA ALA A 58 8.28 -22.98 -0.39
C ALA A 58 8.67 -22.47 1.00
N GLY A 59 9.12 -23.37 1.87
CA GLY A 59 9.46 -23.02 3.25
C GLY A 59 10.40 -21.83 3.36
N SER A 60 10.12 -20.96 4.34
CA SER A 60 10.82 -19.70 4.60
C SER A 60 10.69 -18.64 3.50
N SER A 61 9.78 -18.80 2.54
CA SER A 61 9.48 -17.73 1.58
C SER A 61 8.67 -16.61 2.25
N THR A 62 9.01 -15.37 1.92
CA THR A 62 8.36 -14.19 2.47
C THR A 62 8.09 -13.13 1.41
N LEU A 63 7.15 -12.24 1.70
CA LEU A 63 6.84 -11.06 0.92
C LEU A 63 6.81 -9.83 1.81
N ASN A 64 7.47 -8.77 1.40
CA ASN A 64 7.18 -7.42 1.90
C ASN A 64 6.63 -6.54 0.78
N ILE A 65 5.93 -5.49 1.15
CA ILE A 65 5.58 -4.40 0.26
C ILE A 65 6.48 -3.23 0.66
N GLU A 66 7.16 -2.67 -0.31
CA GLU A 66 8.10 -1.60 -0.08
C GLU A 66 7.72 -0.32 -0.83
N LYS A 67 8.16 0.80 -0.28
CA LYS A 67 8.13 2.10 -0.95
C LYS A 67 9.45 2.33 -1.67
N CYS A 68 9.36 2.58 -2.97
CA CYS A 68 10.48 2.96 -3.82
C CYS A 68 10.35 4.41 -4.26
N THR A 69 11.42 5.19 -4.09
CA THR A 69 11.48 6.62 -4.49
C THR A 69 12.52 6.82 -5.58
N GLY A 70 12.33 7.84 -6.42
CA GLY A 70 13.29 8.17 -7.48
C GLY A 70 13.61 6.95 -8.36
N THR A 71 14.87 6.56 -8.43
CA THR A 71 15.37 5.42 -9.23
C THR A 71 15.58 4.14 -8.44
N THR A 72 15.15 4.10 -7.16
CA THR A 72 15.28 2.90 -6.32
C THR A 72 14.60 1.70 -6.99
N ALA A 73 15.34 0.61 -7.18
CA ALA A 73 14.80 -0.61 -7.77
C ALA A 73 13.92 -1.37 -6.76
N PRO A 74 12.93 -2.17 -7.23
CA PRO A 74 12.28 -3.17 -6.38
C PRO A 74 13.30 -4.09 -5.69
N GLY A 75 13.03 -4.49 -4.45
CA GLY A 75 13.97 -5.24 -3.60
C GLY A 75 15.03 -4.37 -2.89
N SER A 76 14.96 -3.04 -3.05
CA SER A 76 15.88 -2.09 -2.42
C SER A 76 15.17 -0.88 -1.81
N GLY A 77 13.86 -0.94 -1.70
CA GLY A 77 13.02 0.14 -1.17
C GLY A 77 12.98 0.18 0.35
N THR A 78 11.96 0.83 0.88
CA THR A 78 11.70 0.90 2.32
C THR A 78 10.51 0.02 2.65
N ASP A 79 10.73 -0.97 3.47
CA ASP A 79 9.71 -1.92 3.93
C ASP A 79 8.55 -1.22 4.65
N LEU A 80 7.35 -1.57 4.27
CA LEU A 80 6.12 -1.07 4.89
C LEU A 80 5.64 -1.97 6.03
N ALA A 81 5.87 -3.27 5.94
CA ALA A 81 5.56 -4.19 7.03
C ALA A 81 6.76 -4.35 7.97
N THR A 82 6.50 -4.25 9.28
CA THR A 82 7.54 -4.45 10.31
C THR A 82 8.09 -5.88 10.32
N THR A 83 7.31 -6.82 9.84
CA THR A 83 7.69 -8.23 9.61
C THR A 83 7.05 -8.63 8.29
N ALA A 84 7.79 -9.23 7.39
CA ALA A 84 7.26 -9.70 6.11
C ALA A 84 6.10 -10.70 6.28
N PHE A 85 5.30 -10.86 5.26
CA PHE A 85 4.27 -11.92 5.21
C PHE A 85 4.97 -13.27 5.02
N ALA A 86 4.68 -14.25 5.87
CA ALA A 86 5.14 -15.61 5.73
C ALA A 86 4.26 -16.34 4.70
N LEU A 87 4.85 -16.70 3.55
CA LEU A 87 4.12 -17.28 2.43
C LEU A 87 4.02 -18.81 2.50
N ASP A 88 4.67 -19.41 3.46
CA ASP A 88 4.59 -20.83 3.82
C ASP A 88 3.55 -21.10 4.92
N SER A 89 2.77 -20.09 5.28
CA SER A 89 1.69 -20.21 6.27
C SER A 89 0.48 -20.97 5.72
N THR A 90 -0.55 -21.14 6.56
CA THR A 90 -1.78 -21.86 6.18
C THR A 90 -2.51 -21.18 5.02
N ALA A 91 -2.67 -21.91 3.92
CA ALA A 91 -3.39 -21.43 2.73
C ALA A 91 -4.84 -21.01 3.06
N ASN A 92 -5.39 -20.12 2.25
CA ASN A 92 -6.74 -19.55 2.36
C ASN A 92 -6.99 -18.80 3.69
N THR A 93 -5.92 -18.36 4.35
CA THR A 93 -5.99 -17.54 5.56
C THR A 93 -5.54 -16.11 5.24
N VAL A 94 -6.40 -15.14 5.48
CA VAL A 94 -6.07 -13.73 5.25
C VAL A 94 -5.13 -13.25 6.36
N VAL A 95 -3.96 -12.78 5.98
CA VAL A 95 -3.03 -12.06 6.86
C VAL A 95 -3.16 -10.57 6.59
N SER A 96 -3.43 -9.79 7.63
CA SER A 96 -3.64 -8.35 7.50
C SER A 96 -2.62 -7.57 8.33
N LYS A 97 -2.04 -6.55 7.72
CA LYS A 97 -1.18 -5.58 8.39
C LYS A 97 -1.79 -4.19 8.20
N THR A 98 -1.97 -3.48 9.30
CA THR A 98 -2.65 -2.19 9.34
C THR A 98 -1.81 -1.17 10.07
N THR A 99 -2.21 0.10 10.03
CA THR A 99 -1.57 1.16 10.82
C THR A 99 -1.62 0.90 12.33
N ALA A 100 -2.58 0.11 12.79
CA ALA A 100 -2.68 -0.29 14.20
C ALA A 100 -1.77 -1.47 14.54
N SER A 101 -1.43 -2.32 13.56
CA SER A 101 -0.62 -3.52 13.78
C SER A 101 0.06 -4.00 12.49
N GLY A 102 1.34 -4.24 12.54
CA GLY A 102 2.13 -4.89 11.49
C GLY A 102 2.66 -3.98 10.39
N LEU A 103 2.15 -2.76 10.20
CA LEU A 103 2.81 -1.76 9.38
C LEU A 103 3.81 -0.94 10.20
N THR A 104 4.82 -0.40 9.50
CA THR A 104 5.79 0.51 10.12
C THR A 104 5.09 1.68 10.82
N THR A 105 5.59 2.07 11.98
CA THR A 105 5.12 3.25 12.70
C THR A 105 5.66 4.56 12.12
N THR A 106 6.71 4.48 11.29
CA THR A 106 7.33 5.64 10.66
C THR A 106 6.39 6.22 9.59
N GLN A 107 5.86 7.39 9.86
CA GLN A 107 4.87 8.05 8.99
C GLN A 107 5.45 8.34 7.59
N ALA A 108 6.70 8.79 7.51
CA ALA A 108 7.37 9.08 6.24
C ALA A 108 7.49 7.85 5.33
N SER A 109 7.67 6.66 5.92
CA SER A 109 7.74 5.41 5.17
C SER A 109 6.40 5.04 4.53
N LYS A 110 5.28 5.28 5.24
CA LYS A 110 3.92 4.97 4.76
C LYS A 110 3.36 6.01 3.78
N ARG A 111 3.92 7.22 3.74
CA ARG A 111 3.45 8.29 2.86
C ARG A 111 4.15 8.23 1.52
N LEU A 112 3.34 8.29 0.47
CA LEU A 112 3.76 8.36 -0.93
C LEU A 112 3.56 9.79 -1.43
N ALA A 113 4.59 10.36 -2.02
CA ALA A 113 4.48 11.55 -2.85
C ALA A 113 4.14 11.15 -4.30
N VAL A 114 3.74 12.12 -5.11
CA VAL A 114 3.56 11.90 -6.56
C VAL A 114 4.86 11.34 -7.15
N GLY A 115 4.74 10.24 -7.89
CA GLY A 115 5.86 9.54 -8.51
C GLY A 115 6.53 8.48 -7.63
N ASP A 116 6.26 8.44 -6.32
CA ASP A 116 6.66 7.30 -5.49
C ASP A 116 5.93 6.03 -5.95
N ARG A 117 6.56 4.88 -5.72
CA ARG A 117 6.04 3.59 -6.16
C ARG A 117 5.90 2.64 -4.98
N LEU A 118 4.97 1.71 -5.12
CA LEU A 118 4.95 0.51 -4.30
C LEU A 118 5.48 -0.66 -5.12
N ALA A 119 6.25 -1.51 -4.48
CA ALA A 119 6.80 -2.70 -5.09
C ALA A 119 6.63 -3.92 -4.19
N LEU A 120 6.66 -5.09 -4.81
CA LEU A 120 6.75 -6.38 -4.14
C LEU A 120 8.23 -6.70 -3.95
N ASP A 121 8.60 -7.06 -2.74
CA ASP A 121 9.92 -7.56 -2.34
C ASP A 121 9.77 -9.00 -1.85
N TRP A 122 10.21 -9.95 -2.69
CA TRP A 122 10.12 -11.37 -2.45
C TRP A 122 11.42 -11.91 -1.89
N SER A 123 11.33 -12.78 -0.92
CA SER A 123 12.49 -13.47 -0.36
C SER A 123 12.25 -14.97 -0.24
N GLY A 124 13.32 -15.74 -0.40
CA GLY A 124 13.26 -17.21 -0.40
C GLY A 124 12.77 -17.78 -1.75
N THR A 125 12.38 -19.04 -1.74
CA THR A 125 11.95 -19.75 -2.95
C THR A 125 10.45 -19.57 -3.17
N VAL A 126 10.07 -18.77 -4.18
CA VAL A 126 8.66 -18.45 -4.50
C VAL A 126 8.33 -18.98 -5.89
N THR A 127 8.35 -20.30 -6.08
CA THR A 127 8.18 -20.93 -7.41
C THR A 127 6.77 -21.40 -7.73
N ALA A 128 5.98 -21.70 -6.70
CA ALA A 128 4.63 -22.26 -6.87
C ALA A 128 3.53 -21.45 -6.18
N TYR A 129 3.88 -20.28 -5.67
CA TYR A 129 2.92 -19.43 -4.96
C TYR A 129 1.77 -19.00 -5.85
N VAL A 130 0.55 -19.07 -5.32
CA VAL A 130 -0.65 -18.47 -5.94
C VAL A 130 -1.41 -17.72 -4.88
N GLY A 131 -1.47 -16.40 -5.02
CA GLY A 131 -2.09 -15.56 -4.01
C GLY A 131 -2.52 -14.20 -4.50
N THR A 132 -3.02 -13.43 -3.57
CA THR A 132 -3.58 -12.11 -3.80
C THR A 132 -3.05 -11.14 -2.76
N ILE A 133 -2.56 -10.01 -3.20
CA ILE A 133 -2.12 -8.92 -2.35
C ILE A 133 -3.07 -7.73 -2.56
N THR A 134 -3.68 -7.24 -1.50
CA THR A 134 -4.55 -6.08 -1.52
C THR A 134 -3.92 -4.95 -0.72
N VAL A 135 -3.77 -3.78 -1.32
CA VAL A 135 -3.23 -2.58 -0.68
C VAL A 135 -4.34 -1.53 -0.60
N SER A 136 -4.56 -1.01 0.59
CA SER A 136 -5.48 0.10 0.84
C SER A 136 -4.70 1.37 1.12
N LEU A 137 -4.99 2.41 0.35
CA LEU A 137 -4.39 3.73 0.41
C LEU A 137 -5.44 4.74 0.85
N ARG A 138 -5.03 5.70 1.66
CA ARG A 138 -5.80 6.90 1.97
C ARG A 138 -5.18 8.08 1.23
N ARG A 139 -5.95 8.80 0.42
CA ARG A 139 -5.47 10.02 -0.24
C ARG A 139 -5.25 11.11 0.80
N ILE A 140 -4.10 11.77 0.71
CA ILE A 140 -3.77 12.93 1.54
C ILE A 140 -4.06 14.17 0.70
N TYR A 141 -5.02 14.98 1.13
CA TYR A 141 -5.31 16.26 0.49
C TYR A 141 -4.38 17.33 1.05
N THR A 142 -3.70 18.03 0.17
CA THR A 142 -2.93 19.23 0.51
C THR A 142 -3.82 20.46 0.40
N ALA A 143 -3.40 21.57 1.01
CA ALA A 143 -4.16 22.82 0.91
C ALA A 143 -4.37 23.30 -0.54
N ASN A 144 -3.51 22.85 -1.47
CA ASN A 144 -3.62 23.17 -2.90
C ASN A 144 -4.64 22.29 -3.64
N ASP A 145 -4.98 21.11 -3.13
CA ASP A 145 -6.01 20.25 -3.74
C ASP A 145 -7.43 20.78 -3.51
N GLN A 146 -7.56 21.81 -2.67
CA GLN A 146 -8.84 22.44 -2.33
C GLN A 146 -9.12 23.70 -3.15
N VAL A 147 -8.33 24.00 -4.18
CA VAL A 147 -8.48 25.20 -4.99
C VAL A 147 -9.00 24.81 -6.37
N GLY A 148 -10.25 24.92 -6.53
CA GLY A 148 -10.80 24.81 -7.84
C GLY A 148 -12.32 24.89 -7.84
N PHE A 149 -12.77 26.07 -7.64
CA PHE A 149 -14.05 26.53 -8.26
C PHE A 149 -14.15 28.05 -8.07
#